data_d34434a0debb8e395e461756af7ef51b
#
_entry.id   d34434a0debb8e395e461756af7ef51b
#
_cell.length_a   1.000
_cell.length_b   1.000
_cell.length_c   1.000
_cell.angle_alpha   90.00
_cell.angle_beta   90.00
_cell.angle_gamma   90.00
#
_symmetry.space_group_name_H-M   'P 1'
#
loop_
_entity.id
_entity.type
_entity.pdbx_description
1 polymer ?
#
loop_
_entity_poly.entity_id
_entity_poly.type
_entity_poly.pdbx_seq_one_letter_code
_entity_poly.pdbx_strand_id
1 'polypeptide(L)'
;GKIATLMEETQEKKTPLQVSLDDFSKKLAIIILVICTIVFGLFLYRKMPVLDSLMFAVALAVAAIPEALSSIVTIVLALGTQKMAKENAIIKKLRAVEGLGSVSIICSDKTGTLTQNKMTVRKIYVDGKLINGSEISLDNKVEEYLIKNSILCNDSTSKDGKEIGDPTEVALVNLGHEILINEVELRSKYERLAEIPFDSDRKLMSTLHKIDSKNIMFTKGALDVILDRVKFIMTSDGVRELTENDKNEILDVNRRLSESGLRVLCFAYKELNEIKELNLNDEYNYIFIGLISMIDPPREESKQAVADCIMAGIKPIMITGD
;
A
#
# COMPACT_ATOMS: atom_id res chain seq x y z
N GLY A 1 -19.01 -4.59 -11.33
CA GLY A 1 -18.45 -5.79 -10.69
C GLY A 1 -18.94 -5.93 -9.25
N LYS A 2 -18.68 -7.06 -8.57
CA LYS A 2 -19.17 -7.35 -7.19
C LYS A 2 -18.94 -6.23 -6.18
N ILE A 3 -17.81 -5.52 -6.27
CA ILE A 3 -17.52 -4.39 -5.37
C ILE A 3 -18.50 -3.23 -5.56
N ALA A 4 -18.83 -2.88 -6.80
CA ALA A 4 -19.80 -1.82 -7.09
C ALA A 4 -21.19 -2.17 -6.55
N THR A 5 -21.64 -3.41 -6.72
CA THR A 5 -22.90 -3.90 -6.19
C THR A 5 -22.95 -3.85 -4.65
N LEU A 6 -21.86 -4.26 -3.97
CA LEU A 6 -21.75 -4.16 -2.52
C LEU A 6 -21.77 -2.70 -2.01
N MET A 7 -21.19 -1.77 -2.78
CA MET A 7 -21.24 -0.35 -2.45
C MET A 7 -22.64 0.27 -2.61
N GLU A 8 -23.40 -0.18 -3.63
CA GLU A 8 -24.79 0.24 -3.86
C GLU A 8 -25.74 -0.33 -2.80
N GLU A 9 -25.52 -1.57 -2.36
CA GLU A 9 -26.32 -2.24 -1.33
C GLU A 9 -26.07 -1.70 0.09
N THR A 10 -24.99 -0.94 0.31
CA THR A 10 -24.64 -0.41 1.62
C THR A 10 -25.58 0.76 1.98
N GLN A 11 -26.55 0.50 2.85
CA GLN A 11 -27.43 1.54 3.39
C GLN A 11 -26.68 2.48 4.34
N GLU A 12 -26.84 3.78 4.17
CA GLU A 12 -26.31 4.78 5.09
C GLU A 12 -27.01 4.66 6.45
N LYS A 13 -26.29 4.20 7.46
CA LYS A 13 -26.79 4.18 8.84
C LYS A 13 -26.79 5.59 9.42
N LYS A 14 -27.75 5.88 10.30
CA LYS A 14 -27.78 7.14 11.04
C LYS A 14 -26.55 7.25 11.93
N THR A 15 -25.97 8.45 12.02
CA THR A 15 -24.86 8.71 12.95
C THR A 15 -25.33 8.71 14.39
N PRO A 16 -24.46 8.48 15.39
CA PRO A 16 -24.81 8.54 16.82
C PRO A 16 -25.49 9.87 17.22
N LEU A 17 -25.01 10.99 16.67
CA LEU A 17 -25.62 12.31 16.91
C LEU A 17 -27.04 12.40 16.35
N GLN A 18 -27.28 11.85 15.14
CA GLN A 18 -28.62 11.83 14.56
C GLN A 18 -29.61 11.01 15.41
N VAL A 19 -29.16 9.84 15.90
CA VAL A 19 -29.96 9.02 16.79
C VAL A 19 -30.30 9.77 18.08
N SER A 20 -29.29 10.44 18.69
CA SER A 20 -29.47 11.21 19.91
C SER A 20 -30.38 12.42 19.71
N LEU A 21 -30.25 13.12 18.57
CA LEU A 21 -31.14 14.26 18.24
C LEU A 21 -32.58 13.82 17.97
N ASP A 22 -32.78 12.70 17.27
CA ASP A 22 -34.10 12.10 17.05
C ASP A 22 -34.77 11.73 18.38
N ASP A 23 -34.04 11.14 19.30
CA ASP A 23 -34.52 10.72 20.63
C ASP A 23 -34.85 11.97 21.50
N PHE A 24 -33.94 12.94 21.51
CA PHE A 24 -34.19 14.24 22.16
C PHE A 24 -35.45 14.93 21.63
N SER A 25 -35.58 15.02 20.31
CA SER A 25 -36.75 15.65 19.66
C SER A 25 -38.06 14.95 20.03
N LYS A 26 -38.08 13.60 20.06
CA LYS A 26 -39.24 12.83 20.51
C LYS A 26 -39.63 13.11 21.96
N LYS A 27 -38.65 13.08 22.87
CA LYS A 27 -38.85 13.36 24.29
C LYS A 27 -39.36 14.77 24.48
N LEU A 28 -38.79 15.76 23.79
CA LEU A 28 -39.20 17.15 23.85
C LEU A 28 -40.63 17.31 23.33
N ALA A 29 -40.99 16.69 22.21
CA ALA A 29 -42.36 16.74 21.67
C ALA A 29 -43.39 16.21 22.67
N ILE A 30 -43.09 15.09 23.36
CA ILE A 30 -43.99 14.53 24.39
C ILE A 30 -44.14 15.53 25.55
N ILE A 31 -43.04 16.11 26.06
CA ILE A 31 -43.08 17.09 27.15
C ILE A 31 -43.92 18.30 26.76
N ILE A 32 -43.71 18.85 25.56
CA ILE A 32 -44.47 19.98 25.02
C ILE A 32 -45.96 19.64 24.95
N LEU A 33 -46.31 18.46 24.43
CA LEU A 33 -47.71 18.03 24.31
C LEU A 33 -48.38 17.90 25.69
N VAL A 34 -47.67 17.36 26.68
CA VAL A 34 -48.18 17.27 28.08
C VAL A 34 -48.40 18.68 28.65
N ILE A 35 -47.44 19.59 28.50
CA ILE A 35 -47.56 20.96 29.01
C ILE A 35 -48.72 21.68 28.31
N CYS A 36 -48.85 21.61 26.98
CA CYS A 36 -49.93 22.19 26.23
C CYS A 36 -51.29 21.65 26.67
N THR A 37 -51.41 20.37 26.92
CA THR A 37 -52.64 19.73 27.42
C THR A 37 -53.02 20.23 28.80
N ILE A 38 -52.07 20.37 29.70
CA ILE A 38 -52.29 20.93 31.04
C ILE A 38 -52.75 22.43 30.95
N VAL A 39 -52.05 23.22 30.15
CA VAL A 39 -52.40 24.65 29.97
C VAL A 39 -53.77 24.79 29.35
N PHE A 40 -54.09 24.00 28.34
CA PHE A 40 -55.42 23.97 27.72
C PHE A 40 -56.51 23.63 28.75
N GLY A 41 -56.31 22.58 29.55
CA GLY A 41 -57.25 22.19 30.61
C GLY A 41 -57.43 23.29 31.69
N LEU A 42 -56.35 23.95 32.09
CA LEU A 42 -56.41 25.08 33.04
C LEU A 42 -57.20 26.27 32.49
N PHE A 43 -57.08 26.59 31.21
CA PHE A 43 -57.84 27.67 30.58
C PHE A 43 -59.32 27.33 30.48
N LEU A 44 -59.67 26.09 30.14
CA LEU A 44 -61.07 25.60 30.19
C LEU A 44 -61.64 25.67 31.61
N TYR A 45 -60.87 25.25 32.62
CA TYR A 45 -61.29 25.36 34.01
C TYR A 45 -61.59 26.80 34.45
N ARG A 46 -60.82 27.79 33.91
CA ARG A 46 -61.03 29.22 34.13
C ARG A 46 -62.15 29.78 33.28
N LYS A 47 -62.92 28.92 32.58
CA LYS A 47 -64.06 29.29 31.73
C LYS A 47 -63.69 30.22 30.54
N MET A 48 -62.47 30.11 30.05
CA MET A 48 -62.08 30.81 28.82
C MET A 48 -62.73 30.11 27.61
N PRO A 49 -63.00 30.90 26.50
CA PRO A 49 -63.53 30.29 25.27
C PRO A 49 -62.61 29.15 24.77
N VAL A 50 -63.22 28.07 24.31
CA VAL A 50 -62.47 26.87 23.84
C VAL A 50 -61.51 27.19 22.73
N LEU A 51 -61.92 28.10 21.80
CA LEU A 51 -61.10 28.49 20.67
C LEU A 51 -59.87 29.26 21.10
N ASP A 52 -60.00 30.19 22.03
CA ASP A 52 -58.90 31.01 22.56
C ASP A 52 -57.91 30.10 23.37
N SER A 53 -58.46 29.21 24.17
CA SER A 53 -57.66 28.24 24.93
C SER A 53 -56.83 27.32 24.00
N LEU A 54 -57.42 26.88 22.89
CA LEU A 54 -56.74 26.10 21.88
C LEU A 54 -55.66 26.88 21.16
N MET A 55 -55.96 28.14 20.78
CA MET A 55 -54.99 29.03 20.13
C MET A 55 -53.76 29.27 21.02
N PHE A 56 -53.95 29.50 22.32
CA PHE A 56 -52.86 29.66 23.27
C PHE A 56 -52.01 28.36 23.40
N ALA A 57 -52.65 27.20 23.47
CA ALA A 57 -51.95 25.93 23.57
C ALA A 57 -51.12 25.66 22.29
N VAL A 58 -51.66 25.91 21.11
CA VAL A 58 -50.95 25.79 19.83
C VAL A 58 -49.81 26.79 19.72
N ALA A 59 -50.03 28.06 20.10
CA ALA A 59 -48.97 29.07 20.10
C ALA A 59 -47.81 28.69 21.03
N LEU A 60 -48.13 28.15 22.21
CA LEU A 60 -47.11 27.61 23.13
C LEU A 60 -46.34 26.44 22.52
N ALA A 61 -47.03 25.53 21.86
CA ALA A 61 -46.39 24.39 21.20
C ALA A 61 -45.39 24.82 20.12
N VAL A 62 -45.80 25.79 19.28
CA VAL A 62 -44.94 26.36 18.23
C VAL A 62 -43.74 27.08 18.83
N ALA A 63 -43.97 27.92 19.85
CA ALA A 63 -42.90 28.67 20.51
C ALA A 63 -41.86 27.77 21.23
N ALA A 64 -42.25 26.57 21.63
CA ALA A 64 -41.39 25.61 22.32
C ALA A 64 -40.50 24.78 21.38
N ILE A 65 -40.71 24.88 20.06
CA ILE A 65 -39.89 24.16 19.09
C ILE A 65 -38.53 24.87 18.96
N PRO A 66 -37.39 24.15 19.21
CA PRO A 66 -36.05 24.74 19.13
C PRO A 66 -35.58 24.84 17.68
N GLU A 67 -36.09 25.81 16.91
CA GLU A 67 -35.73 25.97 15.48
C GLU A 67 -34.23 26.16 15.23
N ALA A 68 -33.52 26.78 16.18
CA ALA A 68 -32.09 27.01 16.09
C ALA A 68 -31.24 25.75 16.21
N LEU A 69 -31.77 24.62 16.71
CA LEU A 69 -30.98 23.42 17.00
C LEU A 69 -30.32 22.84 15.74
N SER A 70 -31.08 22.72 14.65
CA SER A 70 -30.54 22.16 13.37
C SER A 70 -29.50 23.10 12.75
N SER A 71 -29.71 24.42 12.87
CA SER A 71 -28.75 25.41 12.37
C SER A 71 -27.45 25.40 13.15
N ILE A 72 -27.52 25.31 14.49
CA ILE A 72 -26.34 25.23 15.35
C ILE A 72 -25.52 23.95 15.04
N VAL A 73 -26.18 22.80 14.91
CA VAL A 73 -25.51 21.52 14.54
C VAL A 73 -24.80 21.67 13.20
N THR A 74 -25.47 22.27 12.20
CA THR A 74 -24.86 22.45 10.87
C THR A 74 -23.64 23.38 10.94
N ILE A 75 -23.70 24.46 11.71
CA ILE A 75 -22.57 25.39 11.88
C ILE A 75 -21.40 24.68 12.56
N VAL A 76 -21.65 23.93 13.62
CA VAL A 76 -20.59 23.20 14.35
C VAL A 76 -19.91 22.16 13.44
N LEU A 77 -20.70 21.41 12.65
CA LEU A 77 -20.18 20.45 11.69
C LEU A 77 -19.37 21.14 10.56
N ALA A 78 -19.82 22.32 10.11
CA ALA A 78 -19.08 23.10 9.10
C ALA A 78 -17.76 23.63 9.65
N LEU A 79 -17.70 24.10 10.89
CA LEU A 79 -16.46 24.50 11.56
C LEU A 79 -15.51 23.28 11.74
N GLY A 80 -16.05 22.11 12.11
CA GLY A 80 -15.29 20.86 12.17
C GLY A 80 -14.69 20.49 10.81
N THR A 81 -15.48 20.55 9.74
CA THR A 81 -15.01 20.30 8.37
C THR A 81 -13.89 21.26 7.97
N GLN A 82 -14.04 22.56 8.29
CA GLN A 82 -13.00 23.55 8.00
C GLN A 82 -11.69 23.24 8.74
N LYS A 83 -11.77 22.82 10.00
CA LYS A 83 -10.58 22.41 10.77
C LYS A 83 -9.91 21.19 10.17
N MET A 84 -10.68 20.18 9.78
CA MET A 84 -10.15 18.97 9.12
C MET A 84 -9.51 19.29 7.76
N ALA A 85 -10.10 20.19 6.98
CA ALA A 85 -9.53 20.60 5.70
C ALA A 85 -8.15 21.28 5.86
N LYS A 86 -7.90 21.98 6.97
CA LYS A 86 -6.57 22.53 7.28
C LYS A 86 -5.52 21.45 7.55
N GLU A 87 -5.96 20.28 8.02
CA GLU A 87 -5.12 19.09 8.22
C GLU A 87 -5.14 18.16 6.99
N ASN A 88 -5.43 18.69 5.80
CA ASN A 88 -5.48 17.97 4.53
C ASN A 88 -6.54 16.84 4.45
N ALA A 89 -7.51 16.82 5.37
CA ALA A 89 -8.61 15.86 5.36
C ALA A 89 -9.83 16.44 4.64
N ILE A 90 -10.14 15.95 3.45
CA ILE A 90 -11.28 16.42 2.63
C ILE A 90 -12.53 15.63 3.01
N ILE A 91 -13.51 16.31 3.59
CA ILE A 91 -14.80 15.74 3.97
C ILE A 91 -15.84 16.05 2.89
N LYS A 92 -16.40 15.03 2.28
CA LYS A 92 -17.44 15.17 1.24
C LYS A 92 -18.85 15.37 1.82
N LYS A 93 -19.13 14.86 3.03
CA LYS A 93 -20.43 14.97 3.70
C LYS A 93 -20.22 15.52 5.10
N LEU A 94 -20.87 16.64 5.46
CA LEU A 94 -20.75 17.27 6.78
C LEU A 94 -20.98 16.31 7.95
N ARG A 95 -21.94 15.41 7.79
CA ARG A 95 -22.28 14.42 8.83
C ARG A 95 -21.15 13.43 9.12
N ALA A 96 -20.22 13.21 8.17
CA ALA A 96 -19.07 12.32 8.37
C ALA A 96 -18.07 12.84 9.42
N VAL A 97 -18.03 14.16 9.65
CA VAL A 97 -17.16 14.78 10.66
C VAL A 97 -17.47 14.26 12.06
N GLU A 98 -18.75 14.16 12.39
CA GLU A 98 -19.18 13.64 13.68
C GLU A 98 -18.88 12.15 13.82
N GLY A 99 -19.13 11.36 12.74
CA GLY A 99 -18.82 9.94 12.72
C GLY A 99 -17.34 9.67 12.99
N LEU A 100 -16.43 10.48 12.46
CA LEU A 100 -15.00 10.38 12.71
C LEU A 100 -14.63 10.66 14.18
N GLY A 101 -15.32 11.57 14.83
CA GLY A 101 -15.10 11.89 16.25
C GLY A 101 -15.49 10.78 17.23
N SER A 102 -16.28 9.79 16.79
CA SER A 102 -16.76 8.67 17.61
C SER A 102 -16.16 7.31 17.18
N VAL A 103 -15.16 7.32 16.30
CA VAL A 103 -14.49 6.09 15.82
C VAL A 103 -13.66 5.45 16.92
N SER A 104 -13.83 4.17 17.14
CA SER A 104 -13.01 3.35 18.05
C SER A 104 -11.99 2.49 17.31
N ILE A 105 -12.17 2.28 16.01
CA ILE A 105 -11.30 1.46 15.16
C ILE A 105 -11.09 2.18 13.83
N ILE A 106 -9.84 2.24 13.37
CA ILE A 106 -9.46 2.70 12.04
C ILE A 106 -8.84 1.53 11.29
N CYS A 107 -9.48 1.12 10.18
CA CYS A 107 -8.95 0.14 9.26
C CYS A 107 -8.19 0.87 8.14
N SER A 108 -6.88 0.69 8.08
CA SER A 108 -6.02 1.32 7.08
C SER A 108 -5.48 0.28 6.11
N ASP A 109 -5.51 0.58 4.83
CA ASP A 109 -4.80 -0.19 3.83
C ASP A 109 -3.28 -0.06 4.04
N LYS A 110 -2.54 -1.13 3.74
CA LYS A 110 -1.07 -1.14 3.81
C LYS A 110 -0.48 -0.36 2.65
N THR A 111 -0.75 -0.81 1.43
CA THR A 111 -0.06 -0.36 0.22
C THR A 111 -0.55 1.01 -0.25
N GLY A 112 0.36 1.97 -0.35
CA GLY A 112 0.05 3.33 -0.81
C GLY A 112 -0.65 4.22 0.23
N THR A 113 -1.05 3.66 1.39
CA THR A 113 -1.63 4.40 2.52
C THR A 113 -0.63 4.49 3.66
N LEU A 114 -0.30 3.38 4.29
CA LEU A 114 0.73 3.32 5.34
C LEU A 114 2.15 3.28 4.75
N THR A 115 2.28 2.78 3.54
CA THR A 115 3.53 2.71 2.78
C THR A 115 3.55 3.69 1.61
N GLN A 116 4.72 3.90 1.02
CA GLN A 116 4.93 4.87 -0.06
C GLN A 116 4.42 4.39 -1.43
N ASN A 117 4.03 3.11 -1.54
CA ASN A 117 3.77 2.43 -2.82
C ASN A 117 4.97 2.51 -3.78
N LYS A 118 6.17 2.44 -3.23
CA LYS A 118 7.42 2.51 -3.97
C LYS A 118 8.39 1.47 -3.43
N MET A 119 8.60 0.41 -4.19
CA MET A 119 9.60 -0.59 -3.83
C MET A 119 10.99 0.04 -3.83
N THR A 120 11.77 -0.27 -2.81
CA THR A 120 13.15 0.24 -2.63
C THR A 120 14.06 -0.90 -2.21
N VAL A 121 15.20 -1.04 -2.89
CA VAL A 121 16.22 -2.04 -2.53
C VAL A 121 16.82 -1.69 -1.16
N ARG A 122 16.98 -2.70 -0.31
CA ARG A 122 17.51 -2.53 1.05
C ARG A 122 18.81 -3.31 1.27
N LYS A 123 18.80 -4.59 0.99
CA LYS A 123 19.94 -5.48 1.21
C LYS A 123 20.22 -6.32 -0.04
N ILE A 124 21.48 -6.58 -0.28
CA ILE A 124 21.98 -7.38 -1.39
C ILE A 124 22.90 -8.44 -0.82
N TYR A 125 22.67 -9.71 -1.19
CA TYR A 125 23.60 -10.79 -0.92
C TYR A 125 24.36 -11.14 -2.19
N VAL A 126 25.65 -10.93 -2.18
CA VAL A 126 26.53 -11.13 -3.33
C VAL A 126 27.92 -11.51 -2.85
N ASP A 127 28.59 -12.42 -3.54
CA ASP A 127 29.96 -12.89 -3.22
C ASP A 127 30.13 -13.29 -1.73
N GLY A 128 29.16 -14.02 -1.18
CA GLY A 128 29.16 -14.46 0.23
C GLY A 128 28.97 -13.34 1.26
N LYS A 129 28.58 -12.11 0.84
CA LYS A 129 28.42 -10.97 1.72
C LYS A 129 27.03 -10.40 1.64
N LEU A 130 26.49 -9.99 2.80
CA LEU A 130 25.24 -9.25 2.88
C LEU A 130 25.56 -7.75 3.07
N ILE A 131 25.31 -6.95 2.04
CA ILE A 131 25.59 -5.51 2.00
C ILE A 131 24.29 -4.70 1.92
N ASN A 132 24.36 -3.38 2.19
CA ASN A 132 23.24 -2.47 1.90
C ASN A 132 23.18 -2.18 0.40
N GLY A 133 22.00 -1.85 -0.13
CA GLY A 133 21.87 -1.49 -1.54
C GLY A 133 22.79 -0.36 -1.99
N SER A 134 23.01 0.63 -1.10
CA SER A 134 23.89 1.77 -1.34
C SER A 134 25.40 1.45 -1.32
N GLU A 135 25.81 0.26 -0.90
CA GLU A 135 27.22 -0.15 -0.81
C GLU A 135 27.68 -0.94 -2.03
N ILE A 136 26.76 -1.25 -2.96
CA ILE A 136 27.10 -2.00 -4.18
C ILE A 136 28.04 -1.19 -5.07
N SER A 137 29.04 -1.86 -5.65
CA SER A 137 30.07 -1.22 -6.49
C SER A 137 30.24 -2.00 -7.78
N LEU A 138 30.62 -1.30 -8.86
CA LEU A 138 30.98 -1.91 -10.13
C LEU A 138 32.42 -2.39 -10.21
N ASP A 139 33.21 -2.16 -9.18
CA ASP A 139 34.61 -2.61 -9.11
C ASP A 139 34.72 -4.12 -8.90
N ASN A 140 33.70 -4.72 -8.30
CA ASN A 140 33.59 -6.17 -8.15
C ASN A 140 32.80 -6.77 -9.33
N LYS A 141 33.41 -7.72 -10.03
CA LYS A 141 32.83 -8.35 -11.21
C LYS A 141 31.51 -9.08 -10.90
N VAL A 142 31.34 -9.64 -9.71
CA VAL A 142 30.09 -10.32 -9.30
C VAL A 142 28.97 -9.32 -9.12
N GLU A 143 29.26 -8.20 -8.47
CA GLU A 143 28.32 -7.08 -8.27
C GLU A 143 27.93 -6.45 -9.60
N GLU A 144 28.92 -6.24 -10.51
CA GLU A 144 28.68 -5.74 -11.86
C GLU A 144 27.71 -6.65 -12.63
N TYR A 145 27.90 -7.99 -12.57
CA TYR A 145 27.02 -8.95 -13.21
C TYR A 145 25.62 -8.95 -12.59
N LEU A 146 25.52 -8.80 -11.28
CA LEU A 146 24.24 -8.69 -10.57
C LEU A 146 23.44 -7.47 -11.04
N ILE A 147 24.11 -6.32 -11.14
CA ILE A 147 23.48 -5.08 -11.61
C ILE A 147 23.12 -5.17 -13.10
N LYS A 148 24.00 -5.70 -13.94
CA LYS A 148 23.66 -5.94 -15.36
C LYS A 148 22.43 -6.82 -15.50
N ASN A 149 22.35 -7.92 -14.76
CA ASN A 149 21.19 -8.79 -14.76
C ASN A 149 19.92 -8.03 -14.31
N SER A 150 19.99 -7.28 -13.21
CA SER A 150 18.85 -6.56 -12.66
C SER A 150 18.25 -5.51 -13.62
N ILE A 151 19.07 -4.93 -14.50
CA ILE A 151 18.66 -3.90 -15.47
C ILE A 151 18.30 -4.52 -16.84
N LEU A 152 19.05 -5.51 -17.31
CA LEU A 152 18.86 -6.10 -18.63
C LEU A 152 17.71 -7.13 -18.66
N CYS A 153 17.58 -7.94 -17.61
CA CYS A 153 16.45 -8.86 -17.42
C CYS A 153 15.29 -8.11 -16.73
N ASN A 154 14.74 -7.08 -17.39
CA ASN A 154 13.80 -6.14 -16.78
C ASN A 154 13.02 -5.38 -17.86
N ASP A 155 11.71 -5.23 -17.71
CA ASP A 155 10.82 -4.56 -18.67
C ASP A 155 10.44 -3.14 -18.23
N SER A 156 10.74 -2.78 -16.99
CA SER A 156 10.42 -1.46 -16.45
C SER A 156 11.44 -0.41 -16.81
N THR A 157 11.02 0.86 -16.79
CA THR A 157 11.87 2.03 -17.04
C THR A 157 11.64 3.09 -15.98
N SER A 158 12.69 3.88 -15.69
CA SER A 158 12.62 5.02 -14.79
C SER A 158 13.37 6.19 -15.42
N LYS A 159 12.64 7.11 -16.06
CA LYS A 159 13.22 8.23 -16.79
C LYS A 159 12.53 9.54 -16.39
N ASP A 160 13.32 10.58 -16.11
CA ASP A 160 12.85 11.96 -15.82
C ASP A 160 11.75 11.98 -14.72
N GLY A 161 11.86 11.11 -13.70
CA GLY A 161 10.90 10.99 -12.62
C GLY A 161 9.61 10.25 -12.99
N LYS A 162 9.51 9.70 -14.20
CA LYS A 162 8.43 8.82 -14.62
C LYS A 162 8.86 7.37 -14.55
N GLU A 163 8.22 6.63 -13.67
CA GLU A 163 8.41 5.19 -13.48
C GLU A 163 7.31 4.44 -14.24
N ILE A 164 7.67 3.49 -15.09
CA ILE A 164 6.74 2.68 -15.89
C ILE A 164 7.12 1.22 -15.73
N GLY A 165 6.17 0.38 -15.34
CA GLY A 165 6.32 -1.06 -15.19
C GLY A 165 5.98 -1.56 -13.79
N ASP A 166 6.40 -2.79 -13.47
CA ASP A 166 6.21 -3.40 -12.15
C ASP A 166 7.06 -2.68 -11.10
N PRO A 167 6.50 -2.33 -9.92
CA PRO A 167 7.26 -1.64 -8.87
C PRO A 167 8.53 -2.37 -8.41
N THR A 168 8.54 -3.70 -8.44
CA THR A 168 9.70 -4.53 -8.09
C THR A 168 10.82 -4.34 -9.11
N GLU A 169 10.47 -4.27 -10.39
CA GLU A 169 11.42 -4.04 -11.48
C GLU A 169 11.92 -2.59 -11.51
N VAL A 170 11.04 -1.63 -11.28
CA VAL A 170 11.41 -0.21 -11.14
C VAL A 170 12.45 -0.02 -10.03
N ALA A 171 12.30 -0.72 -8.90
CA ALA A 171 13.28 -0.66 -7.81
C ALA A 171 14.68 -1.09 -8.24
N LEU A 172 14.78 -2.08 -9.14
CA LEU A 172 16.07 -2.55 -9.68
C LEU A 172 16.71 -1.52 -10.63
N VAL A 173 15.88 -0.85 -11.45
CA VAL A 173 16.35 0.24 -12.34
C VAL A 173 16.83 1.42 -11.48
N ASN A 174 16.08 1.79 -10.45
CA ASN A 174 16.45 2.87 -9.53
C ASN A 174 17.76 2.57 -8.79
N LEU A 175 17.99 1.32 -8.37
CA LEU A 175 19.28 0.90 -7.81
C LEU A 175 20.44 1.18 -8.81
N GLY A 176 20.24 0.89 -10.10
CA GLY A 176 21.22 1.23 -11.13
C GLY A 176 21.49 2.73 -11.22
N HIS A 177 20.44 3.55 -11.16
CA HIS A 177 20.58 5.02 -11.17
C HIS A 177 21.33 5.56 -9.94
N GLU A 178 21.12 4.98 -8.76
CA GLU A 178 21.85 5.38 -7.53
C GLU A 178 23.37 5.20 -7.67
N ILE A 179 23.81 4.25 -8.49
CA ILE A 179 25.23 4.01 -8.82
C ILE A 179 25.64 4.57 -10.20
N LEU A 180 24.89 5.55 -10.69
CA LEU A 180 25.15 6.31 -11.92
C LEU A 180 25.12 5.46 -13.22
N ILE A 181 24.39 4.36 -13.26
CA ILE A 181 24.15 3.59 -14.49
C ILE A 181 22.94 4.18 -15.21
N ASN A 182 23.11 4.50 -16.49
CA ASN A 182 22.02 4.85 -17.38
C ASN A 182 21.46 3.58 -18.02
N GLU A 183 20.23 3.20 -17.66
CA GLU A 183 19.60 1.96 -18.17
C GLU A 183 19.40 1.98 -19.68
N VAL A 184 19.16 3.16 -20.29
CA VAL A 184 18.95 3.28 -21.72
C VAL A 184 20.25 2.99 -22.48
N GLU A 185 21.36 3.55 -22.00
CA GLU A 185 22.69 3.30 -22.58
C GLU A 185 23.11 1.84 -22.40
N LEU A 186 22.87 1.27 -21.21
CA LEU A 186 23.20 -0.13 -20.93
C LEU A 186 22.41 -1.08 -21.83
N ARG A 187 21.10 -0.86 -22.00
CA ARG A 187 20.23 -1.65 -22.87
C ARG A 187 20.58 -1.49 -24.34
N SER A 188 20.98 -0.28 -24.77
CA SER A 188 21.45 -0.05 -26.15
C SER A 188 22.78 -0.74 -26.42
N LYS A 189 23.68 -0.79 -25.42
CA LYS A 189 24.98 -1.47 -25.53
C LYS A 189 24.82 -3.00 -25.56
N TYR A 190 23.90 -3.54 -24.81
CA TYR A 190 23.65 -4.97 -24.66
C TYR A 190 22.21 -5.30 -25.04
N GLU A 191 21.91 -5.25 -26.34
CA GLU A 191 20.57 -5.48 -26.86
C GLU A 191 20.02 -6.85 -26.41
N ARG A 192 18.71 -6.90 -26.14
CA ARG A 192 17.97 -8.12 -25.86
C ARG A 192 17.77 -8.89 -27.17
N LEU A 193 18.36 -10.06 -27.28
CA LEU A 193 18.34 -10.91 -28.48
C LEU A 193 17.19 -11.92 -28.45
N ALA A 194 16.82 -12.41 -27.28
CA ALA A 194 15.71 -13.31 -27.05
C ALA A 194 15.23 -13.18 -25.58
N GLU A 195 14.02 -13.67 -25.30
CA GLU A 195 13.47 -13.66 -23.97
C GLU A 195 12.52 -14.82 -23.71
N ILE A 196 12.36 -15.18 -22.42
CA ILE A 196 11.22 -15.91 -21.90
C ILE A 196 10.58 -14.94 -20.90
N PRO A 197 9.40 -14.37 -21.20
CA PRO A 197 8.75 -13.37 -20.36
C PRO A 197 8.46 -13.90 -18.96
N PHE A 198 8.24 -13.00 -17.99
CA PHE A 198 7.82 -13.39 -16.66
C PHE A 198 6.49 -14.12 -16.70
N ASP A 199 6.41 -15.22 -15.97
CA ASP A 199 5.21 -16.01 -15.76
C ASP A 199 5.03 -16.31 -14.28
N SER A 200 3.83 -16.05 -13.74
CA SER A 200 3.53 -16.16 -12.31
C SER A 200 3.57 -17.59 -11.78
N ASP A 201 3.23 -18.58 -12.61
CA ASP A 201 3.25 -20.00 -12.21
C ASP A 201 4.68 -20.50 -12.19
N ARG A 202 5.49 -20.06 -13.16
CA ARG A 202 6.92 -20.37 -13.28
C ARG A 202 7.79 -19.52 -12.35
N LYS A 203 7.36 -18.33 -11.98
CA LYS A 203 8.05 -17.34 -11.14
C LYS A 203 9.44 -16.91 -11.65
N LEU A 204 9.68 -16.97 -12.93
CA LEU A 204 10.95 -16.67 -13.59
C LEU A 204 10.75 -15.73 -14.78
N MET A 205 11.80 -14.97 -15.09
CA MET A 205 12.00 -14.26 -16.34
C MET A 205 13.44 -14.48 -16.80
N SER A 206 13.63 -14.70 -18.11
CA SER A 206 14.95 -14.90 -18.70
C SER A 206 15.12 -14.06 -19.96
N THR A 207 16.31 -13.46 -20.13
CA THR A 207 16.64 -12.63 -21.31
C THR A 207 18.04 -12.96 -21.82
N LEU A 208 18.22 -12.99 -23.14
CA LEU A 208 19.50 -13.31 -23.80
C LEU A 208 20.15 -12.03 -24.32
N HIS A 209 21.42 -11.86 -24.01
CA HIS A 209 22.23 -10.70 -24.42
C HIS A 209 23.61 -11.15 -24.89
N LYS A 210 24.24 -10.34 -25.74
CA LYS A 210 25.65 -10.52 -26.09
C LYS A 210 26.52 -9.59 -25.25
N ILE A 211 27.31 -10.17 -24.32
CA ILE A 211 28.19 -9.46 -23.40
C ILE A 211 29.61 -9.95 -23.60
N ASP A 212 30.54 -9.04 -23.89
CA ASP A 212 31.97 -9.33 -24.09
C ASP A 212 32.21 -10.56 -25.01
N SER A 213 31.48 -10.60 -26.14
CA SER A 213 31.52 -11.67 -27.14
C SER A 213 30.89 -13.01 -26.68
N LYS A 214 30.33 -13.09 -25.48
CA LYS A 214 29.61 -14.26 -24.96
C LYS A 214 28.09 -14.07 -25.05
N ASN A 215 27.38 -15.16 -25.28
CA ASN A 215 25.92 -15.15 -25.22
C ASN A 215 25.48 -15.46 -23.81
N ILE A 216 25.04 -14.45 -23.07
CA ILE A 216 24.66 -14.55 -21.68
C ILE A 216 23.15 -14.52 -21.55
N MET A 217 22.58 -15.59 -21.02
CA MET A 217 21.19 -15.64 -20.61
C MET A 217 21.11 -15.26 -19.13
N PHE A 218 20.56 -14.09 -18.86
CA PHE A 218 20.22 -13.62 -17.53
C PHE A 218 18.87 -14.13 -17.11
N THR A 219 18.74 -14.50 -15.83
CA THR A 219 17.47 -14.96 -15.24
C THR A 219 17.30 -14.32 -13.87
N LYS A 220 16.07 -13.87 -13.59
CA LYS A 220 15.64 -13.44 -12.25
C LYS A 220 14.35 -14.13 -11.85
N GLY A 221 14.13 -14.30 -10.57
CA GLY A 221 12.89 -14.86 -10.05
C GLY A 221 12.93 -15.28 -8.60
N ALA A 222 12.04 -16.18 -8.24
CA ALA A 222 11.93 -16.70 -6.90
C ALA A 222 13.10 -17.68 -6.59
N LEU A 223 13.67 -17.55 -5.38
CA LEU A 223 14.83 -18.36 -5.00
C LEU A 223 14.51 -19.85 -4.99
N ASP A 224 13.35 -20.25 -4.49
CA ASP A 224 12.88 -21.64 -4.44
C ASP A 224 12.93 -22.34 -5.81
N VAL A 225 12.63 -21.60 -6.87
CA VAL A 225 12.64 -22.14 -8.23
C VAL A 225 14.02 -22.09 -8.88
N ILE A 226 14.76 -20.99 -8.69
CA ILE A 226 16.10 -20.84 -9.30
C ILE A 226 17.12 -21.78 -8.65
N LEU A 227 17.11 -21.93 -7.33
CA LEU A 227 18.14 -22.68 -6.60
C LEU A 227 18.16 -24.16 -6.99
N ASP A 228 17.02 -24.76 -7.29
CA ASP A 228 16.92 -26.14 -7.79
C ASP A 228 17.52 -26.33 -9.19
N ARG A 229 17.75 -25.24 -9.92
CA ARG A 229 18.27 -25.21 -11.29
C ARG A 229 19.70 -24.70 -11.36
N VAL A 230 20.27 -24.27 -10.21
CA VAL A 230 21.64 -23.78 -10.10
C VAL A 230 22.61 -24.95 -9.97
N LYS A 231 23.70 -24.90 -10.71
CA LYS A 231 24.80 -25.83 -10.62
C LYS A 231 26.11 -25.19 -10.17
N PHE A 232 26.30 -23.93 -10.46
CA PHE A 232 27.52 -23.19 -10.19
C PHE A 232 27.20 -21.87 -9.42
N ILE A 233 28.23 -21.31 -8.81
CA ILE A 233 28.20 -20.02 -8.14
C ILE A 233 29.33 -19.13 -8.66
N MET A 234 29.02 -17.85 -8.90
CA MET A 234 30.00 -16.85 -9.25
C MET A 234 30.55 -16.21 -7.98
N THR A 235 31.87 -16.15 -7.86
CA THR A 235 32.59 -15.50 -6.77
C THR A 235 33.64 -14.56 -7.34
N SER A 236 34.27 -13.72 -6.50
CA SER A 236 35.39 -12.86 -6.89
C SER A 236 36.57 -13.67 -7.48
N ASP A 237 36.74 -14.92 -7.06
CA ASP A 237 37.81 -15.82 -7.56
C ASP A 237 37.41 -16.52 -8.86
N GLY A 238 36.18 -16.37 -9.33
CA GLY A 238 35.67 -17.01 -10.55
C GLY A 238 34.40 -17.85 -10.31
N VAL A 239 34.06 -18.65 -11.33
CA VAL A 239 32.89 -19.56 -11.27
C VAL A 239 33.35 -20.93 -10.77
N ARG A 240 32.67 -21.47 -9.76
CA ARG A 240 32.88 -22.80 -9.22
C ARG A 240 31.57 -23.56 -9.03
N GLU A 241 31.66 -24.88 -8.82
CA GLU A 241 30.47 -25.67 -8.48
C GLU A 241 29.85 -25.18 -7.15
N LEU A 242 28.52 -25.17 -7.11
CA LEU A 242 27.76 -24.87 -5.93
C LEU A 242 27.81 -26.02 -4.93
N THR A 243 28.25 -25.76 -3.71
CA THR A 243 28.30 -26.77 -2.63
C THR A 243 26.99 -26.74 -1.81
N GLU A 244 26.74 -27.80 -1.04
CA GLU A 244 25.62 -27.84 -0.10
C GLU A 244 25.74 -26.77 0.99
N ASN A 245 26.96 -26.40 1.37
CA ASN A 245 27.17 -25.30 2.32
C ASN A 245 26.75 -23.96 1.74
N ASP A 246 27.06 -23.69 0.47
CA ASP A 246 26.60 -22.47 -0.23
C ASP A 246 25.08 -22.42 -0.30
N LYS A 247 24.42 -23.53 -0.63
CA LYS A 247 22.96 -23.62 -0.68
C LYS A 247 22.34 -23.30 0.68
N ASN A 248 22.87 -23.87 1.74
CA ASN A 248 22.38 -23.65 3.10
C ASN A 248 22.55 -22.17 3.52
N GLU A 249 23.69 -21.57 3.17
CA GLU A 249 23.94 -20.15 3.44
C GLU A 249 22.96 -19.24 2.67
N ILE A 250 22.77 -19.49 1.37
CA ILE A 250 21.82 -18.75 0.53
C ILE A 250 20.40 -18.87 1.09
N LEU A 251 19.97 -20.06 1.47
CA LEU A 251 18.65 -20.30 2.06
C LEU A 251 18.49 -19.59 3.41
N ASP A 252 19.51 -19.61 4.27
CA ASP A 252 19.48 -18.92 5.56
C ASP A 252 19.41 -17.40 5.39
N VAL A 253 20.20 -16.83 4.48
CA VAL A 253 20.12 -15.40 4.15
C VAL A 253 18.74 -15.04 3.63
N ASN A 254 18.19 -15.79 2.68
CA ASN A 254 16.85 -15.56 2.16
C ASN A 254 15.79 -15.61 3.26
N ARG A 255 15.87 -16.61 4.16
CA ARG A 255 14.96 -16.74 5.29
C ARG A 255 15.02 -15.51 6.19
N ARG A 256 16.21 -15.08 6.61
CA ARG A 256 16.40 -13.88 7.46
C ARG A 256 15.86 -12.60 6.81
N LEU A 257 16.08 -12.42 5.51
CA LEU A 257 15.56 -11.28 4.76
C LEU A 257 14.02 -11.31 4.68
N SER A 258 13.44 -12.48 4.40
CA SER A 258 11.99 -12.67 4.31
C SER A 258 11.30 -12.51 5.67
N GLU A 259 11.89 -13.02 6.77
CA GLU A 259 11.41 -12.83 8.14
C GLU A 259 11.42 -11.34 8.56
N SER A 260 12.32 -10.55 7.95
CA SER A 260 12.35 -9.08 8.11
C SER A 260 11.32 -8.34 7.24
N GLY A 261 10.43 -9.06 6.55
CA GLY A 261 9.39 -8.48 5.69
C GLY A 261 9.91 -7.98 4.34
N LEU A 262 11.10 -8.39 3.93
CA LEU A 262 11.66 -8.00 2.63
C LEU A 262 11.23 -8.99 1.53
N ARG A 263 10.86 -8.46 0.38
CA ARG A 263 10.72 -9.25 -0.85
C ARG A 263 12.11 -9.55 -1.40
N VAL A 264 12.42 -10.81 -1.66
CA VAL A 264 13.72 -11.24 -2.17
C VAL A 264 13.59 -11.76 -3.60
N LEU A 265 14.45 -11.27 -4.48
CA LEU A 265 14.65 -11.81 -5.83
C LEU A 265 16.02 -12.47 -5.94
N CYS A 266 16.04 -13.62 -6.59
CA CYS A 266 17.24 -14.36 -6.94
C CYS A 266 17.66 -14.01 -8.38
N PHE A 267 18.97 -13.90 -8.59
CA PHE A 267 19.61 -13.61 -9.87
C PHE A 267 20.62 -14.68 -10.23
N ALA A 268 20.52 -15.17 -11.44
CA ALA A 268 21.40 -16.17 -11.98
C ALA A 268 21.66 -15.91 -13.46
N TYR A 269 22.66 -16.55 -14.04
CA TYR A 269 22.94 -16.49 -15.46
C TYR A 269 23.43 -17.83 -15.99
N LYS A 270 23.49 -17.94 -17.31
CA LYS A 270 24.06 -19.06 -18.04
C LYS A 270 24.72 -18.57 -19.33
N GLU A 271 25.88 -19.13 -19.68
CA GLU A 271 26.50 -18.94 -20.97
C GLU A 271 25.90 -19.90 -21.98
N LEU A 272 25.50 -19.41 -23.15
CA LEU A 272 25.01 -20.22 -24.28
C LEU A 272 26.04 -20.23 -25.41
N ASN A 273 26.24 -21.40 -26.03
CA ASN A 273 27.20 -21.55 -27.14
C ASN A 273 26.78 -20.78 -28.40
N GLU A 274 25.48 -20.57 -28.60
CA GLU A 274 24.92 -19.92 -29.79
C GLU A 274 23.74 -19.02 -29.44
N ILE A 275 23.45 -18.05 -30.30
CA ILE A 275 22.23 -17.23 -30.23
C ILE A 275 21.09 -18.05 -30.83
N LYS A 276 20.03 -18.24 -30.04
CA LYS A 276 18.83 -18.97 -30.46
C LYS A 276 17.59 -18.41 -29.78
N GLU A 277 16.42 -18.78 -30.27
CA GLU A 277 15.19 -18.63 -29.50
C GLU A 277 15.30 -19.40 -28.19
N LEU A 278 14.99 -18.71 -27.08
CA LEU A 278 14.99 -19.33 -25.75
C LEU A 278 13.75 -20.20 -25.56
N ASN A 279 13.92 -21.31 -24.89
CA ASN A 279 12.84 -22.19 -24.47
C ASN A 279 13.01 -22.64 -23.01
N LEU A 280 11.96 -23.22 -22.43
CA LEU A 280 11.93 -23.60 -21.01
C LEU A 280 13.05 -24.60 -20.62
N ASN A 281 13.58 -25.39 -21.56
CA ASN A 281 14.68 -26.32 -21.29
C ASN A 281 16.04 -25.60 -21.16
N ASP A 282 16.12 -24.35 -21.56
CA ASP A 282 17.34 -23.54 -21.35
C ASP A 282 17.49 -23.07 -19.92
N GLU A 283 16.39 -23.02 -19.16
CA GLU A 283 16.32 -22.54 -17.77
C GLU A 283 16.84 -23.56 -16.74
N TYR A 284 18.00 -24.17 -16.99
CA TYR A 284 18.71 -25.10 -16.11
C TYR A 284 20.21 -24.90 -16.17
N ASN A 285 20.93 -25.45 -15.18
CA ASN A 285 22.38 -25.35 -15.02
C ASN A 285 22.87 -23.91 -14.91
N TYR A 286 22.19 -23.14 -14.11
CA TYR A 286 22.53 -21.75 -13.85
C TYR A 286 23.79 -21.57 -13.03
N ILE A 287 24.38 -20.40 -13.16
CA ILE A 287 25.40 -19.84 -12.28
C ILE A 287 24.70 -18.83 -11.39
N PHE A 288 24.66 -19.07 -10.08
CA PHE A 288 24.10 -18.14 -9.10
C PHE A 288 24.97 -16.91 -9.01
N ILE A 289 24.34 -15.70 -8.95
CA ILE A 289 25.04 -14.43 -8.78
C ILE A 289 24.76 -13.86 -7.39
N GLY A 290 23.51 -13.73 -7.00
CA GLY A 290 23.14 -13.09 -5.75
C GLY A 290 21.65 -12.97 -5.53
N LEU A 291 21.31 -12.31 -4.40
CA LEU A 291 19.95 -11.96 -4.03
C LEU A 291 19.86 -10.45 -3.88
N ILE A 292 18.77 -9.86 -4.35
CA ILE A 292 18.41 -8.46 -4.07
C ILE A 292 17.12 -8.48 -3.27
N SER A 293 17.12 -7.78 -2.14
CA SER A 293 15.95 -7.67 -1.29
C SER A 293 15.44 -6.23 -1.24
N MET A 294 14.13 -6.07 -1.21
CA MET A 294 13.46 -4.79 -1.29
C MET A 294 12.19 -4.76 -0.45
N ILE A 295 11.74 -3.57 -0.13
CA ILE A 295 10.51 -3.33 0.62
C ILE A 295 9.81 -2.08 0.07
N ASP A 296 8.49 -2.03 0.20
CA ASP A 296 7.74 -0.78 0.13
C ASP A 296 7.82 -0.10 1.51
N PRO A 297 8.64 0.95 1.66
CA PRO A 297 8.90 1.52 2.97
C PRO A 297 7.64 2.20 3.54
N PRO A 298 7.43 2.16 4.86
CA PRO A 298 6.40 2.96 5.49
C PRO A 298 6.64 4.45 5.25
N ARG A 299 5.57 5.22 5.18
CA ARG A 299 5.66 6.68 5.19
C ARG A 299 6.16 7.14 6.55
N GLU A 300 6.95 8.19 6.59
CA GLU A 300 7.47 8.74 7.85
C GLU A 300 6.33 9.15 8.80
N GLU A 301 5.27 9.74 8.24
CA GLU A 301 4.09 10.19 8.99
C GLU A 301 3.25 9.03 9.55
N SER A 302 3.32 7.85 8.97
CA SER A 302 2.50 6.70 9.39
C SER A 302 2.80 6.26 10.83
N LYS A 303 4.05 6.32 11.24
CA LYS A 303 4.46 5.96 12.61
C LYS A 303 3.81 6.89 13.64
N GLN A 304 3.85 8.20 13.39
CA GLN A 304 3.26 9.19 14.28
C GLN A 304 1.73 9.09 14.27
N ALA A 305 1.11 8.95 13.09
CA ALA A 305 -0.33 8.80 12.96
C ALA A 305 -0.88 7.58 13.73
N VAL A 306 -0.17 6.44 13.68
CA VAL A 306 -0.53 5.26 14.47
C VAL A 306 -0.40 5.52 15.98
N ALA A 307 0.67 6.20 16.40
CA ALA A 307 0.86 6.56 17.82
C ALA A 307 -0.26 7.51 18.30
N ASP A 308 -0.64 8.50 17.50
CA ASP A 308 -1.71 9.44 17.82
C ASP A 308 -3.07 8.74 17.94
N CYS A 309 -3.36 7.78 17.05
CA CYS A 309 -4.56 6.95 17.14
C CYS A 309 -4.60 6.19 18.48
N ILE A 310 -3.50 5.54 18.87
CA ILE A 310 -3.42 4.78 20.12
C ILE A 310 -3.59 5.70 21.34
N MET A 311 -2.96 6.87 21.33
CA MET A 311 -3.11 7.87 22.41
C MET A 311 -4.56 8.39 22.50
N ALA A 312 -5.26 8.50 21.39
CA ALA A 312 -6.68 8.89 21.35
C ALA A 312 -7.64 7.74 21.76
N GLY A 313 -7.12 6.56 22.11
CA GLY A 313 -7.94 5.39 22.43
C GLY A 313 -8.54 4.70 21.22
N ILE A 314 -8.07 5.02 20.01
CA ILE A 314 -8.52 4.43 18.75
C ILE A 314 -7.59 3.26 18.39
N LYS A 315 -8.17 2.12 18.03
CA LYS A 315 -7.40 0.92 17.63
C LYS A 315 -7.12 0.95 16.12
N PRO A 316 -5.87 1.20 15.66
CA PRO A 316 -5.53 1.05 14.25
C PRO A 316 -5.40 -0.43 13.89
N ILE A 317 -5.96 -0.82 12.76
CA ILE A 317 -5.88 -2.17 12.17
C ILE A 317 -5.39 -2.00 10.74
N MET A 318 -4.28 -2.66 10.42
CA MET A 318 -3.80 -2.73 9.04
C MET A 318 -4.57 -3.82 8.29
N ILE A 319 -5.08 -3.47 7.12
CA ILE A 319 -5.72 -4.40 6.19
C ILE A 319 -4.84 -4.47 4.94
N THR A 320 -4.63 -5.66 4.42
CA THR A 320 -3.90 -5.87 3.17
C THR A 320 -4.51 -7.02 2.40
N GLY A 321 -4.46 -6.93 1.07
CA GLY A 321 -4.85 -8.00 0.16
C GLY A 321 -3.71 -8.94 -0.20
N ASP A 322 -2.51 -8.67 0.31
CA ASP A 322 -1.30 -9.46 0.06
C ASP A 322 -1.24 -10.67 1.01
#